data_83099d656f33ff15b9e068bc1cdc7ff7
#
_entry.id   83099d656f33ff15b9e068bc1cdc7ff7
#
_cell.length_a   1.000
_cell.length_b   1.000
_cell.length_c   1.000
_cell.angle_alpha   90.00
_cell.angle_beta   90.00
_cell.angle_gamma   90.00
#
_symmetry.space_group_name_H-M   'P 1'
#
loop_
_entity.id
_entity.type
_entity.pdbx_description
1 polymer ?
#
loop_
_entity_poly.entity_id
_entity_poly.type
_entity_poly.pdbx_seq_one_letter_code
_entity_poly.pdbx_strand_id
1 'polypeptide(L)'
;VTERRGLQYKMLILQWGPIPPSGGPHRERYLDHYGRASLQTAEDEYDEVVRLLGTDGAHMPALDFDLVENDDRARRAIQRQKRAEWLAFQSTIDTEVQDAIEPHIRKSVSAAMDALNYLEDHPLREDAHAAIHRAAFVKRGLFGCPITYSEDEEYWTDCPINVSHLRMGVSAGLVSDFECSICGKLVEDCDHEMREYYPKIADRDAEGRCTICHETECHHPVGETILVEAWASARNVKANEVSMVARPRYPLARIVEKSFDLGRAGEDTRVRDAAKRGLLNCDGDLGPCKGFNEMTDWDLRSASSSDDNEAQEIDLF
;
A
#
# COMPACT_ATOMS: atom_id res chain seq x y z
N VAL A 1 32.52 -13.90 -9.18
CA VAL A 1 32.16 -12.79 -8.33
C VAL A 1 30.79 -12.36 -8.81
N THR A 2 29.75 -12.85 -8.17
CA THR A 2 28.38 -12.37 -8.40
C THR A 2 28.30 -10.97 -7.82
N GLU A 3 28.08 -9.96 -8.67
CA GLU A 3 27.74 -8.63 -8.22
C GLU A 3 26.50 -8.73 -7.31
N ARG A 4 26.62 -8.31 -6.06
CA ARG A 4 25.46 -8.19 -5.17
C ARG A 4 24.53 -7.13 -5.77
N ARG A 5 23.37 -7.54 -6.22
CA ARG A 5 22.31 -6.62 -6.61
C ARG A 5 21.83 -5.92 -5.33
N GLY A 6 21.72 -4.61 -5.38
CA GLY A 6 21.11 -3.83 -4.28
C GLY A 6 19.64 -4.23 -4.07
N LEU A 7 19.06 -3.83 -2.93
CA LEU A 7 17.64 -4.05 -2.66
C LEU A 7 16.77 -3.50 -3.80
N GLN A 8 15.80 -4.29 -4.24
CA GLN A 8 14.86 -3.93 -5.30
C GLN A 8 13.48 -3.66 -4.70
N TYR A 9 12.68 -2.85 -5.39
CA TYR A 9 11.37 -2.45 -4.93
C TYR A 9 10.37 -2.52 -6.07
N LYS A 10 9.15 -3.04 -5.79
CA LYS A 10 7.99 -2.87 -6.66
C LYS A 10 7.14 -1.73 -6.13
N MET A 11 6.65 -0.90 -7.01
CA MET A 11 5.94 0.33 -6.66
C MET A 11 4.67 0.48 -7.49
N LEU A 12 3.64 1.04 -6.87
CA LEU A 12 2.52 1.61 -7.62
C LEU A 12 2.95 2.96 -8.19
N ILE A 13 2.69 3.20 -9.46
CA ILE A 13 3.04 4.46 -10.14
C ILE A 13 1.85 5.42 -10.18
N LEU A 14 0.66 4.88 -10.38
CA LEU A 14 -0.60 5.62 -10.47
C LEU A 14 -1.63 5.05 -9.50
N GLN A 15 -2.50 5.92 -9.04
CA GLN A 15 -3.63 5.60 -8.18
C GLN A 15 -4.91 5.58 -9.03
N TRP A 16 -5.75 4.56 -8.85
CA TRP A 16 -7.09 4.54 -9.40
C TRP A 16 -8.03 5.39 -8.54
N GLY A 17 -8.87 6.20 -9.19
CA GLY A 17 -9.82 7.06 -8.51
C GLY A 17 -9.68 8.54 -8.89
N PRO A 18 -10.28 9.45 -8.13
CA PRO A 18 -10.21 10.89 -8.40
C PRO A 18 -8.75 11.38 -8.42
N ILE A 19 -8.42 12.21 -9.41
CA ILE A 19 -7.08 12.80 -9.52
C ILE A 19 -6.84 13.73 -8.31
N PRO A 20 -5.79 13.50 -7.53
CA PRO A 20 -5.50 14.37 -6.39
C PRO A 20 -5.20 15.79 -6.84
N PRO A 21 -5.78 16.81 -6.19
CA PRO A 21 -5.41 18.20 -6.43
C PRO A 21 -3.91 18.41 -6.26
N SER A 22 -3.34 19.36 -7.01
CA SER A 22 -1.89 19.60 -7.03
C SER A 22 -1.37 20.23 -5.73
N GLY A 23 -2.22 20.96 -4.99
CA GLY A 23 -1.81 21.61 -3.73
C GLY A 23 -2.92 22.45 -3.10
N GLY A 24 -2.55 23.19 -2.06
CA GLY A 24 -3.42 24.11 -1.34
C GLY A 24 -4.58 23.44 -0.57
N PRO A 25 -5.57 24.24 -0.11
CA PRO A 25 -6.66 23.74 0.75
C PRO A 25 -7.52 22.64 0.12
N HIS A 26 -7.57 22.56 -1.21
CA HIS A 26 -8.27 21.49 -1.91
C HIS A 26 -7.56 20.16 -1.75
N ARG A 27 -6.21 20.16 -1.81
CA ARG A 27 -5.41 18.96 -1.58
C ARG A 27 -5.53 18.50 -0.13
N GLU A 28 -5.46 19.41 0.82
CA GLU A 28 -5.59 19.09 2.25
C GLU A 28 -6.94 18.42 2.55
N ARG A 29 -8.05 18.97 2.03
CA ARG A 29 -9.38 18.37 2.17
C ARG A 29 -9.48 17.00 1.48
N TYR A 30 -8.87 16.86 0.32
CA TYR A 30 -8.81 15.57 -0.39
C TYR A 30 -8.09 14.51 0.46
N LEU A 31 -6.90 14.85 0.97
CA LEU A 31 -6.10 13.94 1.79
C LEU A 31 -6.81 13.57 3.09
N ASP A 32 -7.37 14.56 3.80
CA ASP A 32 -8.14 14.34 5.03
C ASP A 32 -9.36 13.46 4.78
N HIS A 33 -10.15 13.75 3.74
CA HIS A 33 -11.34 12.97 3.41
C HIS A 33 -11.04 11.50 3.14
N TYR A 34 -10.12 11.21 2.22
CA TYR A 34 -9.79 9.84 1.86
C TYR A 34 -9.02 9.12 2.97
N GLY A 35 -8.17 9.84 3.69
CA GLY A 35 -7.43 9.29 4.80
C GLY A 35 -8.33 8.83 5.95
N ARG A 36 -9.29 9.67 6.35
CA ARG A 36 -10.28 9.30 7.38
C ARG A 36 -11.19 8.16 6.94
N ALA A 37 -11.65 8.19 5.68
CA ALA A 37 -12.49 7.11 5.15
C ALA A 37 -11.74 5.77 5.14
N SER A 38 -10.47 5.79 4.75
CA SER A 38 -9.61 4.60 4.77
C SER A 38 -9.35 4.12 6.20
N LEU A 39 -9.08 5.04 7.13
CA LEU A 39 -8.87 4.69 8.55
C LEU A 39 -10.14 4.06 9.16
N GLN A 40 -11.31 4.66 8.89
CA GLN A 40 -12.58 4.09 9.35
C GLN A 40 -12.81 2.69 8.76
N THR A 41 -12.54 2.50 7.47
CA THR A 41 -12.63 1.17 6.85
C THR A 41 -11.67 0.17 7.53
N ALA A 42 -10.46 0.59 7.87
CA ALA A 42 -9.50 -0.28 8.55
C ALA A 42 -10.01 -0.73 9.93
N GLU A 43 -10.62 0.19 10.69
CA GLU A 43 -11.20 -0.10 11.99
C GLU A 43 -12.43 -1.00 11.87
N ASP A 44 -13.38 -0.69 10.98
CA ASP A 44 -14.60 -1.47 10.78
C ASP A 44 -14.28 -2.92 10.39
N GLU A 45 -13.32 -3.12 9.50
CA GLU A 45 -12.89 -4.45 9.07
C GLU A 45 -12.13 -5.19 10.19
N TYR A 46 -11.36 -4.49 11.01
CA TYR A 46 -10.71 -5.08 12.18
C TYR A 46 -11.73 -5.49 13.24
N ASP A 47 -12.73 -4.67 13.51
CA ASP A 47 -13.80 -4.97 14.44
C ASP A 47 -14.62 -6.19 13.98
N GLU A 48 -14.81 -6.34 12.66
CA GLU A 48 -15.45 -7.53 12.11
C GLU A 48 -14.60 -8.80 12.34
N VAL A 49 -13.28 -8.72 12.24
CA VAL A 49 -12.37 -9.82 12.61
C VAL A 49 -12.56 -10.20 14.08
N VAL A 50 -12.57 -9.21 14.98
CA VAL A 50 -12.79 -9.44 16.42
C VAL A 50 -14.16 -10.05 16.67
N ARG A 51 -15.19 -9.58 15.99
CA ARG A 51 -16.56 -10.12 16.09
C ARG A 51 -16.64 -11.57 15.63
N LEU A 52 -15.99 -11.93 14.52
CA LEU A 52 -15.96 -13.29 13.99
C LEU A 52 -15.18 -14.26 14.89
N LEU A 53 -14.13 -13.77 15.56
CA LEU A 53 -13.41 -14.54 16.58
C LEU A 53 -14.26 -14.77 17.83
N GLY A 54 -15.32 -13.97 18.05
CA GLY A 54 -16.24 -14.12 19.16
C GLY A 54 -15.57 -13.98 20.53
N THR A 55 -15.98 -14.83 21.48
CA THR A 55 -15.36 -14.86 22.82
C THR A 55 -13.90 -15.31 22.80
N ASP A 56 -13.51 -16.03 21.73
CA ASP A 56 -12.13 -16.47 21.55
C ASP A 56 -11.20 -15.30 21.19
N GLY A 57 -11.73 -14.22 20.62
CA GLY A 57 -10.99 -12.97 20.42
C GLY A 57 -10.44 -12.37 21.72
N ALA A 58 -11.09 -12.64 22.86
CA ALA A 58 -10.57 -12.26 24.18
C ALA A 58 -9.31 -13.04 24.60
N HIS A 59 -9.03 -14.14 23.91
CA HIS A 59 -7.87 -15.00 24.14
C HIS A 59 -6.78 -14.84 23.08
N MET A 60 -6.92 -13.87 22.16
CA MET A 60 -5.84 -13.57 21.23
C MET A 60 -4.52 -13.34 21.99
N PRO A 61 -3.41 -13.89 21.50
CA PRO A 61 -2.10 -13.59 22.08
C PRO A 61 -1.86 -12.09 22.13
N ALA A 62 -1.34 -11.61 23.28
CA ALA A 62 -1.10 -10.18 23.46
C ALA A 62 -0.20 -9.61 22.34
N LEU A 63 -0.58 -8.43 21.85
CA LEU A 63 0.19 -7.70 20.85
C LEU A 63 1.31 -6.87 21.47
N ASP A 64 1.32 -6.78 22.80
CA ASP A 64 2.32 -6.01 23.54
C ASP A 64 3.65 -6.77 23.60
N PHE A 65 4.70 -6.06 23.28
CA PHE A 65 6.07 -6.54 23.36
C PHE A 65 6.86 -5.58 24.24
N ASP A 66 7.10 -5.99 25.48
CA ASP A 66 8.18 -5.40 26.24
C ASP A 66 9.51 -5.90 25.68
N LEU A 67 10.09 -5.13 24.77
CA LEU A 67 11.38 -5.45 24.18
C LEU A 67 12.49 -5.24 25.22
N VAL A 68 13.25 -6.28 25.43
CA VAL A 68 14.59 -6.16 25.98
C VAL A 68 15.47 -5.60 24.86
N GLU A 69 15.70 -4.29 24.88
CA GLU A 69 16.22 -3.49 23.75
C GLU A 69 17.57 -3.93 23.18
N ASN A 70 18.38 -4.71 23.89
CA ASN A 70 19.79 -4.95 23.54
C ASN A 70 20.26 -6.40 23.55
N ASP A 71 19.38 -7.40 23.60
CA ASP A 71 19.77 -8.81 23.58
C ASP A 71 19.05 -9.54 22.43
N ASP A 72 19.76 -9.77 21.33
CA ASP A 72 19.24 -10.48 20.16
C ASP A 72 18.81 -11.91 20.46
N ARG A 73 19.44 -12.58 21.44
CA ARG A 73 19.07 -13.92 21.84
C ARG A 73 17.74 -13.92 22.62
N ALA A 74 17.58 -12.97 23.53
CA ALA A 74 16.32 -12.80 24.25
C ALA A 74 15.19 -12.40 23.28
N ARG A 75 15.45 -11.49 22.35
CA ARG A 75 14.49 -11.11 21.31
C ARG A 75 14.04 -12.31 20.47
N ARG A 76 14.95 -13.13 19.95
CA ARG A 76 14.61 -14.35 19.21
C ARG A 76 13.83 -15.37 20.04
N ALA A 77 14.12 -15.48 21.34
CA ALA A 77 13.38 -16.36 22.23
C ALA A 77 11.94 -15.90 22.41
N ILE A 78 11.71 -14.59 22.60
CA ILE A 78 10.37 -13.98 22.68
C ILE A 78 9.61 -14.18 21.37
N GLN A 79 10.24 -13.98 20.24
CA GLN A 79 9.62 -14.18 18.92
C GLN A 79 9.16 -15.63 18.72
N ARG A 80 10.01 -16.62 19.08
CA ARG A 80 9.63 -18.04 19.02
C ARG A 80 8.48 -18.36 19.95
N GLN A 81 8.49 -17.83 21.16
CA GLN A 81 7.39 -18.01 22.09
C GLN A 81 6.09 -17.44 21.53
N LYS A 82 6.10 -16.20 21.06
CA LYS A 82 4.92 -15.55 20.47
C LYS A 82 4.40 -16.32 19.25
N ARG A 83 5.29 -16.80 18.39
CA ARG A 83 4.90 -17.65 17.28
C ARG A 83 4.19 -18.93 17.75
N ALA A 84 4.72 -19.59 18.78
CA ALA A 84 4.10 -20.77 19.35
C ALA A 84 2.72 -20.46 19.96
N GLU A 85 2.56 -19.33 20.64
CA GLU A 85 1.28 -18.86 21.17
C GLU A 85 0.25 -18.63 20.05
N TRP A 86 0.65 -17.98 18.93
CA TRP A 86 -0.21 -17.76 17.79
C TRP A 86 -0.59 -19.06 17.07
N LEU A 87 0.33 -20.00 16.90
CA LEU A 87 0.04 -21.30 16.30
C LEU A 87 -0.92 -22.12 17.18
N ALA A 88 -0.74 -22.08 18.51
CA ALA A 88 -1.65 -22.70 19.44
C ALA A 88 -3.06 -22.07 19.35
N PHE A 89 -3.14 -20.74 19.32
CA PHE A 89 -4.40 -20.01 19.17
C PHE A 89 -5.07 -20.33 17.82
N GLN A 90 -4.34 -20.28 16.70
CA GLN A 90 -4.86 -20.63 15.38
C GLN A 90 -5.47 -22.04 15.36
N SER A 91 -4.84 -23.01 16.05
CA SER A 91 -5.33 -24.39 16.10
C SER A 91 -6.66 -24.54 16.86
N THR A 92 -7.08 -23.53 17.62
CA THR A 92 -8.38 -23.51 18.31
C THR A 92 -9.51 -22.92 17.47
N ILE A 93 -9.19 -22.27 16.36
CA ILE A 93 -10.17 -21.59 15.49
C ILE A 93 -10.59 -22.54 14.36
N ASP A 94 -11.87 -22.72 14.18
CA ASP A 94 -12.41 -23.53 13.08
C ASP A 94 -11.98 -22.96 11.72
N THR A 95 -11.70 -23.83 10.77
CA THR A 95 -11.25 -23.45 9.41
C THR A 95 -12.26 -22.51 8.72
N GLU A 96 -13.56 -22.75 8.91
CA GLU A 96 -14.62 -21.89 8.34
C GLU A 96 -14.54 -20.46 8.90
N VAL A 97 -14.20 -20.31 10.18
CA VAL A 97 -13.99 -19.00 10.81
C VAL A 97 -12.70 -18.35 10.30
N GLN A 98 -11.63 -19.13 10.14
CA GLN A 98 -10.38 -18.61 9.56
C GLN A 98 -10.62 -18.10 8.13
N ASP A 99 -11.32 -18.85 7.29
CA ASP A 99 -11.66 -18.47 5.92
C ASP A 99 -12.55 -17.21 5.87
N ALA A 100 -13.45 -17.04 6.85
CA ALA A 100 -14.28 -15.85 6.97
C ALA A 100 -13.47 -14.61 7.41
N ILE A 101 -12.48 -14.77 8.29
CA ILE A 101 -11.64 -13.68 8.81
C ILE A 101 -10.65 -13.18 7.76
N GLU A 102 -10.11 -14.05 6.93
CA GLU A 102 -8.99 -13.71 6.04
C GLU A 102 -9.26 -12.49 5.16
N PRO A 103 -10.40 -12.36 4.44
CA PRO A 103 -10.66 -11.18 3.62
C PRO A 103 -10.77 -9.88 4.43
N HIS A 104 -11.36 -9.95 5.63
CA HIS A 104 -11.51 -8.78 6.50
C HIS A 104 -10.17 -8.28 7.02
N ILE A 105 -9.30 -9.18 7.51
CA ILE A 105 -7.99 -8.75 8.00
C ILE A 105 -7.09 -8.23 6.88
N ARG A 106 -7.16 -8.80 5.67
CA ARG A 106 -6.43 -8.28 4.50
C ARG A 106 -6.92 -6.89 4.12
N LYS A 107 -8.23 -6.67 4.13
CA LYS A 107 -8.84 -5.38 3.82
C LYS A 107 -8.52 -4.34 4.90
N SER A 108 -8.55 -4.70 6.18
CA SER A 108 -8.13 -3.84 7.28
C SER A 108 -6.69 -3.37 7.11
N VAL A 109 -5.75 -4.29 6.83
CA VAL A 109 -4.34 -3.95 6.58
C VAL A 109 -4.19 -3.01 5.39
N SER A 110 -4.86 -3.30 4.26
CA SER A 110 -4.79 -2.47 3.06
C SER A 110 -5.34 -1.07 3.32
N ALA A 111 -6.50 -0.97 3.96
CA ALA A 111 -7.11 0.30 4.28
C ALA A 111 -6.28 1.13 5.28
N ALA A 112 -5.64 0.49 6.26
CA ALA A 112 -4.73 1.16 7.18
C ALA A 112 -3.47 1.70 6.47
N MET A 113 -2.93 0.95 5.51
CA MET A 113 -1.82 1.41 4.64
C MET A 113 -2.23 2.63 3.80
N ASP A 114 -3.42 2.59 3.21
CA ASP A 114 -3.97 3.69 2.44
C ASP A 114 -4.19 4.93 3.33
N ALA A 115 -4.77 4.74 4.51
CA ALA A 115 -4.94 5.80 5.49
C ALA A 115 -3.62 6.49 5.83
N LEU A 116 -2.57 5.71 6.09
CA LEU A 116 -1.25 6.24 6.35
C LEU A 116 -0.70 7.05 5.17
N ASN A 117 -0.92 6.58 3.95
CA ASN A 117 -0.45 7.26 2.74
C ASN A 117 -1.15 8.60 2.52
N TYR A 118 -2.43 8.71 2.85
CA TYR A 118 -3.18 9.97 2.80
C TYR A 118 -2.88 10.89 3.99
N LEU A 119 -2.72 10.34 5.19
CA LEU A 119 -2.59 11.08 6.45
C LEU A 119 -1.14 11.31 6.89
N GLU A 120 -0.17 11.10 6.02
CA GLU A 120 1.26 11.12 6.36
C GLU A 120 1.71 12.41 7.07
N ASP A 121 1.12 13.56 6.71
CA ASP A 121 1.40 14.86 7.32
C ASP A 121 0.27 15.34 8.25
N HIS A 122 -0.68 14.44 8.60
CA HIS A 122 -1.84 14.75 9.42
C HIS A 122 -1.65 14.27 10.88
N PRO A 123 -2.30 14.90 11.89
CA PRO A 123 -2.26 14.41 13.28
C PRO A 123 -2.69 12.95 13.47
N LEU A 124 -3.61 12.43 12.63
CA LEU A 124 -4.06 11.02 12.66
C LEU A 124 -3.05 10.03 12.05
N ARG A 125 -1.87 10.47 11.68
CA ARG A 125 -0.80 9.59 11.13
C ARG A 125 -0.48 8.45 12.08
N GLU A 126 -0.35 8.73 13.36
CA GLU A 126 -0.01 7.73 14.37
C GLU A 126 -1.15 6.72 14.59
N ASP A 127 -2.41 7.15 14.47
CA ASP A 127 -3.56 6.26 14.54
C ASP A 127 -3.58 5.29 13.33
N ALA A 128 -3.32 5.80 12.13
CA ALA A 128 -3.21 4.97 10.93
C ALA A 128 -2.03 3.97 11.05
N HIS A 129 -0.91 4.41 11.59
CA HIS A 129 0.23 3.54 11.84
C HIS A 129 -0.08 2.44 12.87
N ALA A 130 -0.71 2.80 13.99
CA ALA A 130 -1.14 1.83 14.99
C ALA A 130 -2.12 0.81 14.41
N ALA A 131 -3.05 1.24 13.54
CA ALA A 131 -3.97 0.36 12.85
C ALA A 131 -3.24 -0.66 11.94
N ILE A 132 -2.20 -0.22 11.19
CA ILE A 132 -1.37 -1.13 10.39
C ILE A 132 -0.74 -2.20 11.29
N HIS A 133 -0.10 -1.79 12.38
CA HIS A 133 0.57 -2.74 13.28
C HIS A 133 -0.41 -3.73 13.86
N ARG A 134 -1.54 -3.25 14.41
CA ARG A 134 -2.58 -4.09 15.01
C ARG A 134 -3.10 -5.13 14.03
N ALA A 135 -3.53 -4.71 12.84
CA ALA A 135 -4.07 -5.60 11.83
C ALA A 135 -3.00 -6.54 11.24
N ALA A 136 -1.78 -6.04 11.01
CA ALA A 136 -0.68 -6.85 10.49
C ALA A 136 -0.22 -7.95 11.47
N PHE A 137 -0.27 -7.70 12.76
CA PHE A 137 0.04 -8.71 13.76
C PHE A 137 -0.98 -9.85 13.75
N VAL A 138 -2.26 -9.53 13.71
CA VAL A 138 -3.32 -10.54 13.62
C VAL A 138 -3.20 -11.32 12.30
N LYS A 139 -3.04 -10.61 11.16
CA LYS A 139 -2.80 -11.27 9.86
C LYS A 139 -1.64 -12.23 9.92
N ARG A 140 -0.50 -11.79 10.47
CA ARG A 140 0.69 -12.60 10.58
C ARG A 140 0.51 -13.79 11.51
N GLY A 141 -0.13 -13.58 12.65
CA GLY A 141 -0.38 -14.63 13.64
C GLY A 141 -1.25 -15.75 13.10
N LEU A 142 -2.32 -15.41 12.35
CA LEU A 142 -3.28 -16.36 11.81
C LEU A 142 -2.88 -16.93 10.44
N PHE A 143 -2.30 -16.13 9.55
CA PHE A 143 -2.11 -16.48 8.13
C PHE A 143 -0.64 -16.43 7.68
N GLY A 144 0.24 -15.93 8.56
CA GLY A 144 1.65 -15.73 8.21
C GLY A 144 1.88 -14.51 7.32
N CYS A 145 3.15 -14.23 7.04
CA CYS A 145 3.62 -13.23 6.08
C CYS A 145 4.60 -13.93 5.12
N PRO A 146 4.13 -14.44 3.99
CA PRO A 146 4.96 -15.24 3.11
C PRO A 146 6.08 -14.41 2.49
N ILE A 147 7.26 -15.02 2.38
CA ILE A 147 8.34 -14.57 1.53
C ILE A 147 8.26 -15.38 0.24
N THR A 148 8.10 -14.71 -0.88
CA THR A 148 8.01 -15.34 -2.20
C THR A 148 9.36 -15.33 -2.90
N TYR A 149 9.56 -16.27 -3.84
CA TYR A 149 10.76 -16.34 -4.67
C TYR A 149 10.39 -16.12 -6.12
N SER A 150 11.01 -15.13 -6.76
CA SER A 150 10.73 -14.76 -8.15
C SER A 150 11.60 -15.51 -9.15
N GLU A 151 11.25 -15.42 -10.43
CA GLU A 151 12.04 -15.94 -11.54
C GLU A 151 13.42 -15.25 -11.67
N ASP A 152 13.54 -14.03 -11.15
CA ASP A 152 14.79 -13.26 -11.12
C ASP A 152 15.75 -13.70 -10.00
N GLU A 153 15.44 -14.80 -9.33
CA GLU A 153 16.21 -15.35 -8.20
C GLU A 153 16.24 -14.43 -6.97
N GLU A 154 15.22 -13.60 -6.79
CA GLU A 154 15.06 -12.68 -5.67
C GLU A 154 13.96 -13.14 -4.71
N TYR A 155 14.17 -12.93 -3.42
CA TYR A 155 13.15 -13.12 -2.39
C TYR A 155 12.36 -11.82 -2.21
N TRP A 156 11.04 -11.89 -2.14
CA TRP A 156 10.16 -10.74 -2.05
C TRP A 156 9.23 -10.82 -0.85
N THR A 157 8.93 -9.67 -0.26
CA THR A 157 7.93 -9.52 0.80
C THR A 157 7.03 -8.31 0.57
N ASP A 158 5.74 -8.50 0.81
CA ASP A 158 4.71 -7.48 0.91
C ASP A 158 4.36 -7.16 2.37
N CYS A 159 5.21 -7.57 3.31
CA CYS A 159 4.94 -7.40 4.75
C CYS A 159 4.56 -5.94 5.05
N PRO A 160 3.33 -5.67 5.51
CA PRO A 160 2.83 -4.31 5.68
C PRO A 160 3.66 -3.50 6.68
N ILE A 161 4.20 -4.14 7.72
CA ILE A 161 5.10 -3.48 8.68
C ILE A 161 6.40 -3.06 8.01
N ASN A 162 7.01 -3.94 7.21
CA ASN A 162 8.23 -3.62 6.49
C ASN A 162 8.02 -2.54 5.42
N VAL A 163 6.93 -2.63 4.67
CA VAL A 163 6.64 -1.75 3.53
C VAL A 163 6.15 -0.38 4.00
N SER A 164 5.31 -0.31 5.03
CA SER A 164 4.78 0.95 5.56
C SER A 164 5.85 1.90 6.08
N HIS A 165 6.98 1.38 6.55
CA HIS A 165 8.10 2.19 7.02
C HIS A 165 8.98 2.72 5.88
N LEU A 166 8.85 2.18 4.67
CA LEU A 166 9.54 2.69 3.49
C LEU A 166 8.76 3.87 2.90
N ARG A 167 8.96 5.07 3.49
CA ARG A 167 8.19 6.28 3.14
C ARG A 167 8.68 6.95 1.85
N MET A 168 8.95 6.13 0.83
CA MET A 168 9.26 6.59 -0.51
C MET A 168 8.12 6.26 -1.47
N GLY A 169 7.92 7.15 -2.41
CA GLY A 169 6.98 6.96 -3.50
C GLY A 169 7.62 7.28 -4.83
N VAL A 170 6.83 7.22 -5.86
CA VAL A 170 7.24 7.56 -7.21
C VAL A 170 6.35 8.63 -7.80
N SER A 171 6.94 9.50 -8.61
CA SER A 171 6.23 10.46 -9.45
C SER A 171 6.60 10.16 -10.89
N ALA A 172 5.61 9.85 -11.71
CA ALA A 172 5.82 9.70 -13.14
C ALA A 172 5.85 11.08 -13.80
N GLY A 173 6.92 11.38 -14.52
CA GLY A 173 6.98 12.49 -15.46
C GLY A 173 6.31 12.05 -16.76
N LEU A 174 5.19 12.68 -17.08
CA LEU A 174 4.42 12.39 -18.28
C LEU A 174 4.46 13.60 -19.22
N VAL A 175 4.58 13.33 -20.50
CA VAL A 175 4.38 14.31 -21.58
C VAL A 175 3.12 13.93 -22.32
N SER A 176 2.23 14.88 -22.53
CA SER A 176 0.99 14.64 -23.28
C SER A 176 0.55 15.91 -24.00
N ASP A 177 -0.19 15.72 -25.07
CA ASP A 177 -1.00 16.78 -25.65
C ASP A 177 -2.26 16.95 -24.80
N PHE A 178 -2.76 18.17 -24.66
CA PHE A 178 -3.97 18.45 -23.91
C PHE A 178 -5.07 18.96 -24.84
N GLU A 179 -6.18 18.23 -24.89
CA GLU A 179 -7.36 18.62 -25.66
C GLU A 179 -8.43 19.22 -24.75
N CYS A 180 -9.08 20.28 -25.24
CA CYS A 180 -10.23 20.87 -24.55
C CYS A 180 -11.43 19.93 -24.58
N SER A 181 -12.04 19.65 -23.43
CA SER A 181 -13.22 18.77 -23.28
C SER A 181 -14.48 19.32 -23.99
N ILE A 182 -14.51 20.62 -24.26
CA ILE A 182 -15.65 21.28 -24.91
C ILE A 182 -15.58 21.14 -26.43
N CYS A 183 -14.43 21.50 -27.05
CA CYS A 183 -14.30 21.58 -28.51
C CYS A 183 -13.35 20.56 -29.14
N GLY A 184 -12.60 19.78 -28.36
CA GLY A 184 -11.67 18.76 -28.83
C GLY A 184 -10.39 19.32 -29.50
N LYS A 185 -10.19 20.65 -29.52
CA LYS A 185 -8.95 21.26 -30.02
C LYS A 185 -7.87 21.16 -28.91
N LEU A 186 -6.60 21.32 -29.31
CA LEU A 186 -5.54 21.53 -28.33
C LEU A 186 -5.87 22.74 -27.45
N VAL A 187 -5.54 22.65 -26.15
CA VAL A 187 -5.88 23.73 -25.19
C VAL A 187 -5.24 25.05 -25.61
N GLU A 188 -4.05 25.02 -26.18
CA GLU A 188 -3.31 26.17 -26.71
C GLU A 188 -3.94 26.79 -27.97
N ASP A 189 -4.80 26.03 -28.70
CA ASP A 189 -5.48 26.43 -29.91
C ASP A 189 -6.98 26.71 -29.70
N CYS A 190 -7.43 26.73 -28.43
CA CYS A 190 -8.85 26.89 -28.14
C CYS A 190 -9.11 28.13 -27.25
N ASP A 191 -10.29 28.74 -27.45
CA ASP A 191 -10.72 29.95 -26.74
C ASP A 191 -11.42 29.66 -25.41
N HIS A 192 -11.55 28.37 -24.99
CA HIS A 192 -12.17 27.99 -23.73
C HIS A 192 -11.18 28.08 -22.57
N GLU A 193 -11.53 28.82 -21.54
CA GLU A 193 -10.78 28.88 -20.30
C GLU A 193 -11.09 27.61 -19.46
N MET A 194 -10.03 26.92 -18.99
CA MET A 194 -10.19 25.73 -18.17
C MET A 194 -10.80 26.07 -16.81
N ARG A 195 -11.77 25.24 -16.37
CA ARG A 195 -12.61 25.40 -15.18
C ARG A 195 -13.76 26.40 -15.31
N GLU A 196 -13.92 27.03 -16.48
CA GLU A 196 -15.12 27.80 -16.79
C GLU A 196 -16.22 26.90 -17.36
N TYR A 197 -17.49 27.35 -17.24
CA TYR A 197 -18.65 26.59 -17.69
C TYR A 197 -19.12 27.05 -19.05
N TYR A 198 -19.28 26.12 -19.97
CA TYR A 198 -19.73 26.38 -21.34
C TYR A 198 -20.97 25.56 -21.68
N PRO A 199 -21.89 26.13 -22.49
CA PRO A 199 -23.05 25.40 -22.96
C PRO A 199 -22.65 24.31 -23.95
N LYS A 200 -23.06 23.06 -23.68
CA LYS A 200 -22.85 21.93 -24.59
C LYS A 200 -24.18 21.22 -24.80
N ILE A 201 -24.47 20.86 -26.07
CA ILE A 201 -25.68 20.12 -26.41
C ILE A 201 -25.44 18.65 -26.13
N ALA A 202 -26.31 18.04 -25.34
CA ALA A 202 -26.27 16.61 -25.07
C ALA A 202 -26.65 15.82 -26.32
N ASP A 203 -25.80 14.84 -26.69
CA ASP A 203 -26.00 13.95 -27.81
C ASP A 203 -25.47 12.57 -27.49
N ARG A 204 -25.60 11.63 -28.41
CA ARG A 204 -25.01 10.29 -28.33
C ARG A 204 -23.90 10.14 -29.39
N ASP A 205 -22.76 9.60 -28.97
CA ASP A 205 -21.68 9.24 -29.88
C ASP A 205 -22.01 7.95 -30.69
N ALA A 206 -21.09 7.53 -31.54
CA ALA A 206 -21.26 6.35 -32.39
C ALA A 206 -21.44 5.04 -31.59
N GLU A 207 -20.94 5.02 -30.34
CA GLU A 207 -21.05 3.91 -29.38
C GLU A 207 -22.29 4.05 -28.48
N GLY A 208 -23.14 5.06 -28.70
CA GLY A 208 -24.36 5.31 -27.93
C GLY A 208 -24.11 5.96 -26.57
N ARG A 209 -22.88 6.41 -26.26
CA ARG A 209 -22.54 7.08 -25.01
C ARG A 209 -22.91 8.56 -25.06
N CYS A 210 -23.35 9.10 -23.95
CA CYS A 210 -23.67 10.52 -23.80
C CYS A 210 -22.42 11.39 -24.00
N THR A 211 -22.51 12.42 -24.83
CA THR A 211 -21.42 13.39 -25.08
C THR A 211 -21.08 14.26 -23.88
N ILE A 212 -21.92 14.26 -22.82
CA ILE A 212 -21.72 15.02 -21.59
C ILE A 212 -20.99 14.21 -20.52
N CYS A 213 -21.51 13.02 -20.16
CA CYS A 213 -20.97 12.19 -19.07
C CYS A 213 -20.28 10.90 -19.54
N HIS A 214 -20.31 10.59 -20.82
CA HIS A 214 -19.72 9.40 -21.45
C HIS A 214 -20.34 8.06 -21.03
N GLU A 215 -21.48 8.08 -20.31
CA GLU A 215 -22.23 6.90 -19.91
C GLU A 215 -23.25 6.52 -21.00
N THR A 216 -23.54 5.22 -21.14
CA THR A 216 -24.57 4.71 -22.04
C THR A 216 -25.97 4.95 -21.49
N GLU A 217 -26.13 4.89 -20.16
CA GLU A 217 -27.37 5.17 -19.46
C GLU A 217 -27.18 6.40 -18.55
N CYS A 218 -27.88 7.48 -18.85
CA CYS A 218 -27.81 8.72 -18.06
C CYS A 218 -29.08 9.56 -18.21
N HIS A 219 -29.21 10.57 -17.35
CA HIS A 219 -30.35 11.48 -17.29
C HIS A 219 -30.23 12.72 -18.21
N HIS A 220 -29.26 12.76 -19.11
CA HIS A 220 -29.07 13.87 -20.06
C HIS A 220 -29.90 13.64 -21.31
N PRO A 221 -31.01 14.41 -21.54
CA PRO A 221 -31.83 14.26 -22.74
C PRO A 221 -31.07 14.75 -23.98
N VAL A 222 -31.16 14.00 -25.08
CA VAL A 222 -30.57 14.40 -26.35
C VAL A 222 -31.20 15.69 -26.83
N GLY A 223 -30.36 16.65 -27.26
CA GLY A 223 -30.77 17.99 -27.71
C GLY A 223 -30.87 19.03 -26.61
N GLU A 224 -30.74 18.67 -25.35
CA GLU A 224 -30.73 19.65 -24.25
C GLU A 224 -29.36 20.32 -24.12
N THR A 225 -29.39 21.64 -23.84
CA THR A 225 -28.17 22.42 -23.56
C THR A 225 -27.84 22.36 -22.08
N ILE A 226 -26.66 21.83 -21.77
CA ILE A 226 -26.17 21.64 -20.40
C ILE A 226 -24.89 22.45 -20.21
N LEU A 227 -24.75 23.13 -19.09
CA LEU A 227 -23.52 23.81 -18.72
C LEU A 227 -22.49 22.77 -18.24
N VAL A 228 -21.36 22.68 -18.92
CA VAL A 228 -20.30 21.73 -18.66
C VAL A 228 -19.00 22.48 -18.36
N GLU A 229 -18.34 22.10 -17.29
CA GLU A 229 -17.03 22.63 -16.96
C GLU A 229 -15.98 22.20 -18.02
N ALA A 230 -15.19 23.17 -18.49
CA ALA A 230 -14.08 22.89 -19.40
C ALA A 230 -12.86 22.35 -18.64
N TRP A 231 -12.34 21.24 -19.10
CA TRP A 231 -11.08 20.67 -18.60
C TRP A 231 -10.15 20.27 -19.75
N ALA A 232 -8.87 20.11 -19.42
CA ALA A 232 -7.87 19.60 -20.33
C ALA A 232 -7.80 18.06 -20.24
N SER A 233 -8.11 17.38 -21.34
CA SER A 233 -7.99 15.92 -21.48
C SER A 233 -6.62 15.57 -22.04
N ALA A 234 -5.84 14.78 -21.32
CA ALA A 234 -4.55 14.31 -21.79
C ALA A 234 -4.71 13.27 -22.93
N ARG A 235 -3.96 13.48 -24.02
CA ARG A 235 -3.86 12.59 -25.17
C ARG A 235 -2.40 12.25 -25.45
N ASN A 236 -2.16 11.17 -26.17
CA ASN A 236 -0.81 10.75 -26.56
C ASN A 236 0.17 10.73 -25.39
N VAL A 237 -0.29 10.28 -24.22
CA VAL A 237 0.50 10.27 -22.99
C VAL A 237 1.71 9.37 -23.17
N LYS A 238 2.89 9.93 -22.94
CA LYS A 238 4.17 9.22 -22.99
C LYS A 238 4.85 9.35 -21.64
N ALA A 239 5.29 8.22 -21.08
CA ALA A 239 6.15 8.24 -19.91
C ALA A 239 7.54 8.76 -20.34
N ASN A 240 8.02 9.78 -19.64
CA ASN A 240 9.33 10.38 -19.88
C ASN A 240 10.34 9.97 -18.83
N GLU A 241 9.91 10.00 -17.57
CA GLU A 241 10.75 9.62 -16.43
C GLU A 241 9.91 9.10 -15.26
N VAL A 242 10.58 8.42 -14.34
CA VAL A 242 10.01 8.05 -13.04
C VAL A 242 11.01 8.52 -11.98
N SER A 243 10.58 9.45 -11.15
CA SER A 243 11.40 10.01 -10.08
C SER A 243 10.97 9.44 -8.73
N MET A 244 11.94 9.08 -7.90
CA MET A 244 11.68 8.73 -6.50
C MET A 244 11.48 10.00 -5.69
N VAL A 245 10.40 10.05 -4.93
CA VAL A 245 10.00 11.24 -4.17
C VAL A 245 9.49 10.86 -2.77
N ALA A 246 9.74 11.72 -1.79
CA ALA A 246 9.23 11.51 -0.45
C ALA A 246 7.70 11.70 -0.38
N ARG A 247 7.15 12.61 -1.18
CA ARG A 247 5.73 12.97 -1.20
C ARG A 247 5.18 12.91 -2.63
N PRO A 248 4.70 11.74 -3.09
CA PRO A 248 4.15 11.61 -4.43
C PRO A 248 2.84 12.41 -4.57
N ARG A 249 2.58 12.88 -5.78
CA ARG A 249 1.30 13.55 -6.09
C ARG A 249 0.11 12.63 -5.83
N TYR A 250 0.23 11.37 -6.24
CA TYR A 250 -0.72 10.30 -5.96
C TYR A 250 -0.30 9.62 -4.63
N PRO A 251 -1.03 9.81 -3.53
CA PRO A 251 -0.60 9.34 -2.21
C PRO A 251 -0.31 7.84 -2.14
N LEU A 252 -1.03 7.05 -2.94
CA LEU A 252 -0.87 5.59 -3.02
C LEU A 252 0.25 5.14 -3.97
N ALA A 253 0.94 6.07 -4.66
CA ALA A 253 2.08 5.75 -5.52
C ALA A 253 3.33 5.44 -4.67
N ARG A 254 3.29 4.33 -3.96
CA ARG A 254 4.27 3.91 -2.94
C ARG A 254 4.88 2.54 -3.27
N ILE A 255 5.92 2.20 -2.53
CA ILE A 255 6.48 0.86 -2.50
C ILE A 255 5.43 -0.11 -1.95
N VAL A 256 5.18 -1.21 -2.67
CA VAL A 256 4.21 -2.25 -2.28
C VAL A 256 4.88 -3.58 -1.97
N GLU A 257 6.06 -3.83 -2.51
CA GLU A 257 6.89 -4.99 -2.21
C GLU A 257 8.36 -4.58 -2.20
N LYS A 258 9.16 -5.27 -1.43
CA LYS A 258 10.62 -5.12 -1.46
C LYS A 258 11.31 -6.48 -1.57
N SER A 259 12.49 -6.49 -2.17
CA SER A 259 13.35 -7.66 -2.13
C SER A 259 13.91 -7.87 -0.72
N PHE A 260 14.18 -9.12 -0.39
CA PHE A 260 14.64 -9.53 0.93
C PHE A 260 15.93 -10.33 0.77
N ASP A 261 17.04 -9.83 1.31
CA ASP A 261 18.30 -10.55 1.28
C ASP A 261 18.38 -11.55 2.45
N LEU A 262 18.36 -12.83 2.13
CA LEU A 262 18.50 -13.92 3.10
C LEU A 262 19.97 -14.34 3.29
N GLY A 263 20.90 -13.64 2.67
CA GLY A 263 22.32 -13.98 2.73
C GLY A 263 22.59 -15.45 2.34
N ARG A 264 23.44 -16.13 3.08
CA ARG A 264 23.77 -17.54 2.81
C ARG A 264 22.57 -18.49 2.93
N ALA A 265 21.58 -18.18 3.76
CA ALA A 265 20.37 -18.99 3.88
C ALA A 265 19.57 -19.03 2.56
N GLY A 266 19.58 -17.94 1.79
CA GLY A 266 18.93 -17.86 0.49
C GLY A 266 19.56 -18.75 -0.59
N GLU A 267 20.81 -19.22 -0.40
CA GLU A 267 21.47 -20.15 -1.30
C GLU A 267 21.01 -21.62 -1.10
N ASP A 268 20.39 -21.94 0.03
CA ASP A 268 19.86 -23.28 0.31
C ASP A 268 18.64 -23.59 -0.57
N THR A 269 18.72 -24.70 -1.31
CA THR A 269 17.62 -25.14 -2.19
C THR A 269 16.31 -25.39 -1.43
N ARG A 270 16.39 -25.83 -0.17
CA ARG A 270 15.20 -26.05 0.69
C ARG A 270 14.49 -24.74 0.99
N VAL A 271 15.25 -23.67 1.25
CA VAL A 271 14.69 -22.32 1.49
C VAL A 271 14.02 -21.82 0.22
N ARG A 272 14.64 -21.95 -0.95
CA ARG A 272 14.04 -21.59 -2.24
C ARG A 272 12.76 -22.36 -2.51
N ASP A 273 12.77 -23.68 -2.28
CA ASP A 273 11.60 -24.51 -2.49
C ASP A 273 10.46 -24.19 -1.50
N ALA A 274 10.79 -23.84 -0.27
CA ALA A 274 9.83 -23.37 0.69
C ALA A 274 9.21 -22.01 0.26
N ALA A 275 10.03 -21.06 -0.20
CA ALA A 275 9.56 -19.78 -0.70
C ALA A 275 8.66 -19.93 -1.95
N LYS A 276 9.05 -20.78 -2.91
CA LYS A 276 8.25 -21.08 -4.11
C LYS A 276 6.88 -21.67 -3.77
N ARG A 277 6.79 -22.40 -2.67
CA ARG A 277 5.52 -22.99 -2.18
C ARG A 277 4.75 -22.09 -1.22
N GLY A 278 5.23 -20.89 -0.92
CA GLY A 278 4.60 -19.97 0.04
C GLY A 278 4.71 -20.43 1.51
N LEU A 279 5.65 -21.33 1.80
CA LEU A 279 5.86 -21.87 3.16
C LEU A 279 6.93 -21.10 3.94
N LEU A 280 7.74 -20.28 3.26
CA LEU A 280 8.69 -19.41 3.93
C LEU A 280 7.97 -18.17 4.43
N ASN A 281 8.04 -17.92 5.73
CA ASN A 281 7.42 -16.78 6.36
C ASN A 281 8.48 -15.79 6.86
N CYS A 282 8.13 -14.50 6.80
CA CYS A 282 8.92 -13.46 7.42
C CYS A 282 8.80 -13.56 8.95
N ASP A 283 9.90 -13.86 9.62
CA ASP A 283 10.00 -13.80 11.08
C ASP A 283 10.46 -12.42 11.58
N GLY A 284 10.46 -11.42 10.70
CA GLY A 284 10.84 -10.05 11.01
C GLY A 284 10.15 -9.54 12.28
N ASP A 285 10.72 -8.51 12.88
CA ASP A 285 10.33 -8.04 14.20
C ASP A 285 8.82 -7.87 14.36
N LEU A 286 8.25 -8.67 15.28
CA LEU A 286 6.93 -8.42 15.84
C LEU A 286 7.01 -7.37 16.96
N GLY A 287 8.18 -6.76 17.13
CA GLY A 287 8.42 -5.76 18.15
C GLY A 287 7.81 -4.41 17.85
N PRO A 288 7.71 -3.53 18.84
CA PRO A 288 7.35 -2.14 18.62
C PRO A 288 8.33 -1.53 17.62
N CYS A 289 7.82 -0.82 16.65
CA CYS A 289 8.67 0.02 15.83
C CYS A 289 8.93 1.34 16.56
N LYS A 290 10.05 1.97 16.27
CA LYS A 290 10.39 3.29 16.80
C LYS A 290 9.60 4.44 16.15
N GLY A 291 8.70 4.12 15.23
CA GLY A 291 7.90 5.06 14.47
C GLY A 291 8.51 5.42 13.11
N PHE A 292 7.76 6.16 12.28
CA PHE A 292 8.24 6.52 10.94
C PHE A 292 9.34 7.56 10.94
N ASN A 293 9.38 8.42 11.96
CA ASN A 293 10.23 9.60 11.96
C ASN A 293 11.72 9.24 11.94
N GLU A 294 12.06 8.05 12.39
CA GLU A 294 13.45 7.58 12.32
C GLU A 294 13.84 7.06 10.92
N MET A 295 12.84 6.77 10.07
CA MET A 295 13.10 6.30 8.70
C MET A 295 13.00 7.41 7.64
N THR A 296 12.56 8.62 8.00
CA THR A 296 12.61 9.79 7.11
C THR A 296 14.03 10.30 6.92
N ASP A 297 14.95 9.99 7.85
CA ASP A 297 16.38 10.24 7.74
C ASP A 297 17.14 9.10 7.01
N TRP A 298 16.43 8.30 6.21
CA TRP A 298 17.04 7.25 5.44
C TRP A 298 18.08 7.82 4.47
N ASP A 299 19.33 7.73 4.88
CA ASP A 299 20.46 8.08 4.05
C ASP A 299 20.67 6.97 3.01
N LEU A 300 20.35 7.25 1.75
CA LEU A 300 20.63 6.37 0.62
C LEU A 300 22.07 5.86 0.59
N ARG A 301 22.98 6.59 1.26
CA ARG A 301 24.39 6.23 1.42
C ARG A 301 24.63 5.12 2.44
N SER A 302 23.74 4.92 3.42
CA SER A 302 23.91 3.85 4.42
C SER A 302 23.56 2.48 3.87
N ALA A 303 22.73 2.39 2.82
CA ALA A 303 22.46 1.13 2.13
C ALA A 303 23.67 0.59 1.35
N SER A 304 24.68 1.40 1.11
CA SER A 304 25.91 1.02 0.38
C SER A 304 27.09 0.67 1.29
N SER A 305 26.98 0.85 2.60
CA SER A 305 28.12 0.73 3.53
C SER A 305 27.95 -0.21 4.73
N SER A 306 26.83 -0.91 4.86
CA SER A 306 26.70 -1.89 5.95
C SER A 306 27.29 -3.24 5.55
N ASP A 307 28.62 -3.36 5.73
CA ASP A 307 29.34 -4.64 5.72
C ASP A 307 29.04 -5.52 6.96
N ASP A 308 28.12 -5.10 7.82
CA ASP A 308 27.72 -5.83 9.02
C ASP A 308 26.35 -6.51 8.84
N ASN A 309 26.24 -7.34 7.80
CA ASN A 309 25.13 -8.29 7.70
C ASN A 309 25.46 -9.54 8.54
N GLU A 310 25.15 -9.50 9.82
CA GLU A 310 24.89 -10.73 10.55
C GLU A 310 23.67 -11.42 9.91
N ALA A 311 23.95 -12.56 9.31
CA ALA A 311 22.92 -13.41 8.72
C ALA A 311 21.85 -13.70 9.77
N GLN A 312 20.63 -13.23 9.56
CA GLN A 312 19.49 -13.67 10.35
C GLN A 312 19.34 -15.16 10.15
N GLU A 313 19.55 -15.91 11.23
CA GLU A 313 19.33 -17.35 11.24
C GLU A 313 17.83 -17.61 11.14
N ILE A 314 17.40 -18.10 9.99
CA ILE A 314 15.99 -18.42 9.75
C ILE A 314 15.74 -19.80 10.31
N ASP A 315 14.90 -19.86 11.36
CA ASP A 315 14.37 -21.13 11.89
C ASP A 315 13.37 -21.68 10.86
N LEU A 316 13.76 -22.72 10.15
CA LEU A 316 13.01 -23.35 9.06
C LEU A 316 11.98 -24.39 9.52
N PHE A 317 11.77 -24.60 10.83
CA PHE A 317 10.89 -25.64 11.36
C PHE A 317 10.09 -25.16 12.58
#